data_ce93c16e1f1e5f94f4af4baef135c12e
#
_entry.id   ce93c16e1f1e5f94f4af4baef135c12e
#
_cell.length_a   1.000
_cell.length_b   1.000
_cell.length_c   1.000
_cell.angle_alpha   90.00
_cell.angle_beta   90.00
_cell.angle_gamma   90.00
#
_symmetry.space_group_name_H-M   'P 1'
#
loop_
_entity.id
_entity.type
_entity.pdbx_description
1 polymer ?
#
loop_
_entity_poly.entity_id
_entity_poly.type
_entity_poly.pdbx_seq_one_letter_code
_entity_poly.pdbx_strand_id
1 'polypeptide(L)'
;MVDIIRGRQDMRIREEKDYITNAKASGYQSYHIILDYDVYTAAGRTTIQAEIQIITMAMNFWATIKHSLQYKYRKGIPEDIRVKLSTAADATVALDREMSYVRGEIMDAQNSFNIKANIVSEIIVNIQNLYKVGNPREIQKIQDEFYSIYQKDDMELLENFAKQLDLIAEGFKAQSIN
;
A
#
# COMPACT_ATOMS: atom_id res chain seq x y z
N MET A 1 1.73 6.25 -7.89
CA MET A 1 2.27 5.69 -9.16
C MET A 1 2.57 6.79 -10.18
N VAL A 2 1.64 7.73 -10.44
CA VAL A 2 1.86 8.87 -11.36
C VAL A 2 3.08 9.68 -10.96
N ASP A 3 3.25 10.03 -9.69
CA ASP A 3 4.36 10.83 -9.19
C ASP A 3 5.74 10.14 -9.36
N ILE A 4 5.77 8.81 -9.33
CA ILE A 4 6.98 8.03 -9.63
C ILE A 4 7.39 8.24 -11.09
N ILE A 5 6.43 8.27 -12.01
CA ILE A 5 6.69 8.49 -13.44
C ILE A 5 7.13 9.93 -13.67
N ARG A 6 6.46 10.89 -13.04
CA ARG A 6 6.81 12.33 -13.11
C ARG A 6 8.22 12.62 -12.58
N GLY A 7 8.69 11.87 -11.59
CA GLY A 7 10.03 12.01 -11.02
C GLY A 7 11.16 11.41 -11.88
N ARG A 8 10.85 10.72 -12.96
CA ARG A 8 11.84 10.08 -13.82
C ARG A 8 12.43 11.07 -14.83
N GLN A 9 13.76 11.17 -14.86
CA GLN A 9 14.49 12.07 -15.78
C GLN A 9 14.61 11.54 -17.20
N ASP A 10 14.46 10.22 -17.39
CA ASP A 10 14.54 9.55 -18.68
C ASP A 10 13.22 9.54 -19.46
N MET A 11 12.15 10.06 -18.85
CA MET A 11 10.81 10.14 -19.43
C MET A 11 10.37 11.60 -19.55
N ARG A 12 10.15 12.07 -20.76
CA ARG A 12 9.65 13.44 -21.01
C ARG A 12 8.15 13.38 -21.27
N ILE A 13 7.37 13.77 -20.27
CA ILE A 13 5.90 13.78 -20.35
C ILE A 13 5.47 14.88 -21.32
N ARG A 14 4.64 14.51 -22.30
CA ARG A 14 4.00 15.41 -23.28
C ARG A 14 2.58 15.78 -22.88
N GLU A 15 1.81 14.80 -22.43
CA GLU A 15 0.39 14.96 -22.16
C GLU A 15 -0.04 13.98 -21.09
N GLU A 16 -0.93 14.42 -20.22
CA GLU A 16 -1.59 13.58 -19.23
C GLU A 16 -3.12 13.68 -19.43
N LYS A 17 -3.82 12.54 -19.38
CA LYS A 17 -5.28 12.46 -19.51
C LYS A 17 -5.85 11.74 -18.29
N ASP A 18 -6.50 12.50 -17.42
CA ASP A 18 -7.17 11.98 -16.23
C ASP A 18 -8.63 11.64 -16.55
N TYR A 19 -8.87 10.36 -16.88
CA TYR A 19 -10.19 9.80 -17.01
C TYR A 19 -10.71 9.17 -15.70
N ILE A 20 -9.97 9.29 -14.58
CA ILE A 20 -10.48 8.91 -13.26
C ILE A 20 -11.37 10.02 -12.73
N THR A 21 -10.87 11.27 -12.73
CA THR A 21 -11.65 12.45 -12.32
C THR A 21 -12.67 12.84 -13.39
N ASN A 22 -12.30 12.70 -14.68
CA ASN A 22 -13.13 13.06 -15.83
C ASN A 22 -13.50 11.80 -16.64
N ALA A 23 -14.36 10.95 -16.06
CA ALA A 23 -14.76 9.70 -16.70
C ALA A 23 -15.36 9.93 -18.10
N LYS A 24 -15.05 9.04 -19.04
CA LYS A 24 -15.67 9.07 -20.36
C LYS A 24 -17.17 8.74 -20.24
N ALA A 25 -18.00 9.26 -21.16
CA ALA A 25 -19.43 8.98 -21.22
C ALA A 25 -19.77 7.47 -21.25
N SER A 26 -18.81 6.62 -21.58
CA SER A 26 -18.96 5.16 -21.56
C SER A 26 -18.71 4.52 -20.18
N GLY A 27 -18.38 5.30 -19.13
CA GLY A 27 -17.96 4.80 -17.83
C GLY A 27 -16.48 4.39 -17.74
N TYR A 28 -15.70 4.51 -18.82
CA TYR A 28 -14.27 4.16 -18.80
C TYR A 28 -13.48 5.09 -17.88
N GLN A 29 -12.70 4.51 -16.98
CA GLN A 29 -11.82 5.22 -16.07
C GLN A 29 -10.39 4.70 -16.16
N SER A 30 -9.42 5.61 -16.32
CA SER A 30 -7.98 5.32 -16.35
C SER A 30 -7.20 6.63 -16.30
N TYR A 31 -5.88 6.52 -16.06
CA TYR A 31 -4.97 7.64 -16.21
C TYR A 31 -3.97 7.34 -17.31
N HIS A 32 -3.86 8.22 -18.31
CA HIS A 32 -2.97 8.06 -19.46
C HIS A 32 -1.85 9.08 -19.38
N ILE A 33 -0.62 8.64 -19.60
CA ILE A 33 0.57 9.48 -19.69
C ILE A 33 1.21 9.23 -21.04
N ILE A 34 1.22 10.25 -21.89
CA ILE A 34 1.90 10.23 -23.17
C ILE A 34 3.26 10.86 -22.96
N LEU A 35 4.32 10.14 -23.31
CA LEU A 35 5.68 10.57 -23.07
C LEU A 35 6.61 10.25 -24.25
N ASP A 36 7.72 10.99 -24.31
CA ASP A 36 8.85 10.69 -25.17
C ASP A 36 9.89 9.91 -24.36
N TYR A 37 10.29 8.78 -24.91
CA TYR A 37 11.31 7.91 -24.33
C TYR A 37 12.44 7.67 -25.32
N ASP A 38 13.68 7.83 -24.84
CA ASP A 38 14.84 7.63 -25.69
C ASP A 38 15.29 6.17 -25.62
N VAL A 39 15.30 5.51 -26.76
CA VAL A 39 15.79 4.14 -26.94
C VAL A 39 17.09 4.12 -27.70
N TYR A 40 17.99 3.22 -27.35
CA TYR A 40 19.24 3.00 -28.06
C TYR A 40 19.07 1.78 -28.96
N THR A 41 19.18 2.02 -30.28
CA THR A 41 19.11 1.00 -31.30
C THR A 41 20.50 0.78 -31.93
N ALA A 42 20.62 -0.22 -32.79
CA ALA A 42 21.85 -0.43 -33.57
C ALA A 42 22.20 0.78 -34.48
N ALA A 43 21.20 1.60 -34.83
CA ALA A 43 21.40 2.83 -35.64
C ALA A 43 21.64 4.09 -34.76
N GLY A 44 21.75 3.94 -33.43
CA GLY A 44 21.95 5.03 -32.49
C GLY A 44 20.73 5.34 -31.62
N ARG A 45 20.78 6.49 -30.95
CA ARG A 45 19.71 7.00 -30.09
C ARG A 45 18.50 7.45 -30.92
N THR A 46 17.33 6.94 -30.61
CA THR A 46 16.05 7.31 -31.23
C THR A 46 15.03 7.61 -30.18
N THR A 47 14.29 8.71 -30.33
CA THR A 47 13.17 9.05 -29.42
C THR A 47 11.90 8.43 -29.97
N ILE A 48 11.20 7.67 -29.13
CA ILE A 48 9.88 7.09 -29.44
C ILE A 48 8.83 7.71 -28.55
N GLN A 49 7.62 7.83 -29.07
CA GLN A 49 6.45 8.18 -28.26
C GLN A 49 5.87 6.91 -27.66
N ALA A 50 5.62 6.92 -26.35
CA ALA A 50 5.01 5.83 -25.63
C ALA A 50 3.80 6.34 -24.82
N GLU A 51 2.82 5.47 -24.60
CA GLU A 51 1.66 5.73 -23.74
C GLU A 51 1.69 4.75 -22.58
N ILE A 52 1.70 5.29 -21.36
CA ILE A 52 1.52 4.52 -20.12
C ILE A 52 0.08 4.68 -19.69
N GLN A 53 -0.63 3.56 -19.56
CA GLN A 53 -2.01 3.52 -19.06
C GLN A 53 -2.03 2.94 -17.66
N ILE A 54 -2.47 3.74 -16.69
CA ILE A 54 -2.70 3.32 -15.30
C ILE A 54 -4.19 3.04 -15.16
N ILE A 55 -4.53 1.77 -14.99
CA ILE A 55 -5.89 1.27 -14.99
C ILE A 55 -6.02 0.11 -14.00
N THR A 56 -7.17 -0.07 -13.39
CA THR A 56 -7.44 -1.23 -12.55
C THR A 56 -7.63 -2.49 -13.38
N MET A 57 -7.43 -3.67 -12.77
CA MET A 57 -7.64 -4.95 -13.47
C MET A 57 -9.09 -5.10 -13.93
N ALA A 58 -10.05 -4.73 -13.10
CA ALA A 58 -11.47 -4.85 -13.42
C ALA A 58 -11.87 -3.91 -14.57
N MET A 59 -11.42 -2.66 -14.55
CA MET A 59 -11.67 -1.71 -15.64
C MET A 59 -10.94 -2.11 -16.94
N ASN A 60 -9.74 -2.69 -16.85
CA ASN A 60 -9.03 -3.21 -18.02
C ASN A 60 -9.78 -4.38 -18.66
N PHE A 61 -10.32 -5.29 -17.85
CA PHE A 61 -11.17 -6.38 -18.34
C PHE A 61 -12.40 -5.85 -19.08
N TRP A 62 -13.13 -4.89 -18.49
CA TRP A 62 -14.26 -4.23 -19.13
C TRP A 62 -13.86 -3.56 -20.45
N ALA A 63 -12.73 -2.82 -20.47
CA ALA A 63 -12.24 -2.14 -21.66
C ALA A 63 -11.92 -3.13 -22.79
N THR A 64 -11.34 -4.26 -22.48
CA THR A 64 -11.02 -5.34 -23.44
C THR A 64 -12.30 -5.87 -24.10
N ILE A 65 -13.36 -6.12 -23.32
CA ILE A 65 -14.65 -6.56 -23.84
C ILE A 65 -15.25 -5.49 -24.77
N LYS A 66 -15.24 -4.23 -24.33
CA LYS A 66 -15.74 -3.10 -25.13
C LYS A 66 -14.99 -3.00 -26.46
N HIS A 67 -13.67 -3.10 -26.47
CA HIS A 67 -12.88 -3.08 -27.70
C HIS A 67 -13.23 -4.24 -28.63
N SER A 68 -13.40 -5.44 -28.10
CA SER A 68 -13.81 -6.62 -28.88
C SER A 68 -15.19 -6.41 -29.54
N LEU A 69 -16.13 -5.80 -28.81
CA LEU A 69 -17.45 -5.47 -29.35
C LEU A 69 -17.37 -4.37 -30.42
N GLN A 70 -16.55 -3.33 -30.24
CA GLN A 70 -16.32 -2.29 -31.24
C GLN A 70 -15.76 -2.87 -32.55
N TYR A 71 -14.84 -3.83 -32.46
CA TYR A 71 -14.31 -4.51 -33.63
C TYR A 71 -15.38 -5.36 -34.33
N LYS A 72 -16.24 -6.06 -33.59
CA LYS A 72 -17.33 -6.88 -34.12
C LYS A 72 -18.44 -6.04 -34.74
N TYR A 73 -18.80 -4.92 -34.11
CA TYR A 73 -19.88 -4.02 -34.56
C TYR A 73 -19.30 -2.79 -35.26
N ARG A 74 -18.76 -2.97 -36.50
CA ARG A 74 -18.13 -1.88 -37.27
C ARG A 74 -19.06 -0.71 -37.59
N LYS A 75 -20.41 -0.92 -37.66
CA LYS A 75 -21.44 0.10 -37.91
C LYS A 75 -21.93 0.80 -36.64
N GLY A 76 -21.36 0.48 -35.49
CA GLY A 76 -21.76 0.99 -34.18
C GLY A 76 -22.37 -0.10 -33.32
N ILE A 77 -22.07 -0.04 -32.01
CA ILE A 77 -22.62 -0.97 -31.00
C ILE A 77 -24.12 -0.63 -30.84
N PRO A 78 -25.03 -1.64 -30.89
CA PRO A 78 -26.45 -1.45 -30.62
C PRO A 78 -26.70 -0.80 -29.26
N GLU A 79 -27.80 0.00 -29.18
CA GLU A 79 -28.14 0.79 -28.01
C GLU A 79 -28.30 -0.05 -26.73
N ASP A 80 -28.98 -1.20 -26.83
CA ASP A 80 -29.19 -2.13 -25.72
C ASP A 80 -27.87 -2.67 -25.16
N ILE A 81 -26.89 -2.93 -26.04
CA ILE A 81 -25.54 -3.36 -25.64
C ILE A 81 -24.77 -2.20 -25.05
N ARG A 82 -24.91 -0.97 -25.56
CA ARG A 82 -24.27 0.22 -24.97
C ARG A 82 -24.75 0.47 -23.55
N VAL A 83 -26.06 0.37 -23.29
CA VAL A 83 -26.63 0.50 -21.95
C VAL A 83 -26.06 -0.55 -21.01
N LYS A 84 -26.02 -1.83 -21.44
CA LYS A 84 -25.43 -2.92 -20.64
C LYS A 84 -23.94 -2.70 -20.36
N LEU A 85 -23.18 -2.17 -21.33
CA LEU A 85 -21.77 -1.84 -21.12
C LEU A 85 -21.59 -0.70 -20.12
N SER A 86 -22.45 0.31 -20.14
CA SER A 86 -22.41 1.39 -19.15
C SER A 86 -22.71 0.87 -17.75
N THR A 87 -23.78 0.07 -17.58
CA THR A 87 -24.09 -0.57 -16.29
C THR A 87 -22.94 -1.45 -15.79
N ALA A 88 -22.28 -2.20 -16.69
CA ALA A 88 -21.13 -3.01 -16.34
C ALA A 88 -19.92 -2.16 -15.94
N ALA A 89 -19.72 -0.98 -16.54
CA ALA A 89 -18.68 -0.04 -16.12
C ALA A 89 -18.94 0.49 -14.71
N ASP A 90 -20.18 0.87 -14.39
CA ASP A 90 -20.56 1.34 -13.07
C ASP A 90 -20.33 0.25 -12.00
N ALA A 91 -20.69 -1.00 -12.30
CA ALA A 91 -20.43 -2.14 -11.43
C ALA A 91 -18.92 -2.40 -11.23
N THR A 92 -18.11 -2.19 -12.29
CA THR A 92 -16.66 -2.29 -12.24
C THR A 92 -16.06 -1.24 -11.32
N VAL A 93 -16.52 0.01 -11.41
CA VAL A 93 -16.08 1.11 -10.53
C VAL A 93 -16.46 0.84 -9.07
N ALA A 94 -17.68 0.31 -8.84
CA ALA A 94 -18.11 -0.08 -7.50
C ALA A 94 -17.22 -1.19 -6.92
N LEU A 95 -16.91 -2.23 -7.72
CA LEU A 95 -15.99 -3.30 -7.31
C LEU A 95 -14.60 -2.76 -6.95
N ASP A 96 -14.03 -1.88 -7.77
CA ASP A 96 -12.72 -1.27 -7.52
C ASP A 96 -12.70 -0.48 -6.20
N ARG A 97 -13.80 0.22 -5.90
CA ARG A 97 -13.95 0.95 -4.63
C ARG A 97 -13.98 0.02 -3.43
N GLU A 98 -14.78 -1.04 -3.49
CA GLU A 98 -14.87 -2.03 -2.42
C GLU A 98 -13.53 -2.76 -2.20
N MET A 99 -12.84 -3.13 -3.28
CA MET A 99 -11.51 -3.75 -3.19
C MET A 99 -10.46 -2.80 -2.59
N SER A 100 -10.55 -1.50 -2.87
CA SER A 100 -9.68 -0.49 -2.27
C SER A 100 -9.94 -0.35 -0.78
N TYR A 101 -11.20 -0.39 -0.34
CA TYR A 101 -11.58 -0.37 1.07
C TYR A 101 -11.04 -1.61 1.81
N VAL A 102 -11.30 -2.81 1.28
CA VAL A 102 -10.81 -4.07 1.88
C VAL A 102 -9.28 -4.07 1.99
N ARG A 103 -8.59 -3.56 0.97
CA ARG A 103 -7.12 -3.42 1.01
C ARG A 103 -6.67 -2.48 2.13
N GLY A 104 -7.37 -1.36 2.32
CA GLY A 104 -7.10 -0.42 3.43
C GLY A 104 -7.19 -1.11 4.77
N GLU A 105 -8.28 -1.80 5.06
CA GLU A 105 -8.50 -2.56 6.29
C GLU A 105 -7.40 -3.61 6.53
N ILE A 106 -7.00 -4.35 5.49
CA ILE A 106 -5.91 -5.33 5.59
C ILE A 106 -4.58 -4.65 5.94
N MET A 107 -4.27 -3.52 5.31
CA MET A 107 -3.03 -2.78 5.58
C MET A 107 -3.02 -2.22 6.99
N ASP A 108 -4.12 -1.68 7.49
CA ASP A 108 -4.25 -1.16 8.85
C ASP A 108 -4.10 -2.28 9.88
N ALA A 109 -4.71 -3.43 9.65
CA ALA A 109 -4.53 -4.61 10.49
C ALA A 109 -3.08 -5.10 10.52
N GLN A 110 -2.41 -5.14 9.35
CA GLN A 110 -0.99 -5.51 9.26
C GLN A 110 -0.08 -4.51 9.98
N ASN A 111 -0.34 -3.22 9.85
CA ASN A 111 0.41 -2.18 10.54
C ASN A 111 0.28 -2.31 12.06
N SER A 112 -0.94 -2.49 12.56
CA SER A 112 -1.19 -2.71 13.99
C SER A 112 -0.46 -3.95 14.51
N PHE A 113 -0.48 -5.06 13.76
CA PHE A 113 0.25 -6.27 14.10
C PHE A 113 1.77 -6.04 14.16
N ASN A 114 2.33 -5.33 13.17
CA ASN A 114 3.77 -5.02 13.12
C ASN A 114 4.19 -4.12 14.28
N ILE A 115 3.39 -3.11 14.63
CA ILE A 115 3.66 -2.22 15.77
C ILE A 115 3.70 -3.05 17.05
N LYS A 116 2.70 -3.91 17.29
CA LYS A 116 2.66 -4.79 18.45
C LYS A 116 3.88 -5.72 18.52
N ALA A 117 4.24 -6.35 17.39
CA ALA A 117 5.39 -7.24 17.33
C ALA A 117 6.71 -6.52 17.66
N ASN A 118 6.87 -5.27 17.18
CA ASN A 118 8.05 -4.46 17.48
C ASN A 118 8.14 -4.12 18.98
N ILE A 119 7.05 -3.67 19.60
CA ILE A 119 6.99 -3.37 21.04
C ILE A 119 7.30 -4.61 21.87
N VAL A 120 6.69 -5.74 21.53
CA VAL A 120 6.96 -7.02 22.22
C VAL A 120 8.44 -7.44 22.09
N SER A 121 9.01 -7.29 20.90
CA SER A 121 10.43 -7.58 20.65
C SER A 121 11.34 -6.69 21.48
N GLU A 122 11.05 -5.39 21.56
CA GLU A 122 11.78 -4.43 22.39
C GLU A 122 11.72 -4.78 23.88
N ILE A 123 10.53 -5.10 24.40
CA ILE A 123 10.34 -5.55 25.77
C ILE A 123 11.18 -6.79 26.06
N ILE A 124 11.16 -7.80 25.18
CA ILE A 124 11.92 -9.03 25.36
C ILE A 124 13.42 -8.75 25.39
N VAL A 125 13.93 -7.91 24.47
CA VAL A 125 15.35 -7.52 24.42
C VAL A 125 15.76 -6.78 25.70
N ASN A 126 14.93 -5.88 26.21
CA ASN A 126 15.19 -5.15 27.44
C ASN A 126 15.20 -6.09 28.65
N ILE A 127 14.25 -7.00 28.78
CA ILE A 127 14.25 -8.03 29.83
C ILE A 127 15.52 -8.89 29.76
N GLN A 128 15.93 -9.33 28.55
CA GLN A 128 17.18 -10.12 28.38
C GLN A 128 18.41 -9.33 28.78
N ASN A 129 18.47 -8.04 28.52
CA ASN A 129 19.59 -7.18 28.95
C ASN A 129 19.59 -7.00 30.46
N LEU A 130 18.45 -6.87 31.11
CA LEU A 130 18.34 -6.79 32.57
C LEU A 130 18.81 -8.07 33.25
N TYR A 131 18.65 -9.26 32.64
CA TYR A 131 19.18 -10.53 33.17
C TYR A 131 20.70 -10.53 33.36
N LYS A 132 21.42 -9.68 32.60
CA LYS A 132 22.90 -9.61 32.68
C LYS A 132 23.38 -8.79 33.87
N VAL A 133 22.56 -7.88 34.39
CA VAL A 133 22.96 -6.86 35.40
C VAL A 133 22.06 -6.78 36.62
N GLY A 134 20.86 -7.37 36.58
CA GLY A 134 19.83 -7.20 37.60
C GLY A 134 19.68 -8.43 38.53
N ASN A 135 18.84 -8.25 39.56
CA ASN A 135 18.47 -9.31 40.48
C ASN A 135 17.47 -10.28 39.84
N PRO A 136 17.73 -11.61 39.80
CA PRO A 136 16.83 -12.59 39.19
C PRO A 136 15.37 -12.55 39.70
N ARG A 137 15.16 -12.24 40.97
CA ARG A 137 13.83 -12.17 41.57
C ARG A 137 13.02 -10.96 41.07
N GLU A 138 13.69 -9.84 40.80
CA GLU A 138 13.05 -8.63 40.28
C GLU A 138 12.70 -8.81 38.77
N ILE A 139 13.62 -9.44 38.05
CA ILE A 139 13.40 -9.72 36.63
C ILE A 139 12.23 -10.71 36.42
N GLN A 140 12.10 -11.70 37.29
CA GLN A 140 10.95 -12.61 37.26
C GLN A 140 9.62 -11.87 37.43
N LYS A 141 9.55 -10.89 38.36
CA LYS A 141 8.34 -10.07 38.50
C LYS A 141 8.01 -9.27 37.25
N ILE A 142 9.03 -8.69 36.61
CA ILE A 142 8.88 -7.95 35.36
C ILE A 142 8.34 -8.87 34.25
N GLN A 143 8.83 -10.10 34.17
CA GLN A 143 8.32 -11.08 33.21
C GLN A 143 6.88 -11.49 33.47
N ASP A 144 6.52 -11.72 34.73
CA ASP A 144 5.17 -12.10 35.12
C ASP A 144 4.19 -10.95 34.81
N GLU A 145 4.60 -9.70 35.04
CA GLU A 145 3.85 -8.51 34.68
C GLU A 145 3.67 -8.37 33.19
N PHE A 146 4.75 -8.51 32.41
CA PHE A 146 4.70 -8.52 30.94
C PHE A 146 3.72 -9.57 30.43
N TYR A 147 3.80 -10.80 30.93
CA TYR A 147 2.91 -11.87 30.51
C TYR A 147 1.44 -11.55 30.80
N SER A 148 1.14 -10.95 31.97
CA SER A 148 -0.21 -10.50 32.33
C SER A 148 -0.73 -9.42 31.40
N ILE A 149 0.13 -8.45 31.01
CA ILE A 149 -0.23 -7.37 30.08
C ILE A 149 -0.43 -7.92 28.67
N TYR A 150 0.46 -8.80 28.22
CA TYR A 150 0.38 -9.41 26.89
C TYR A 150 -0.90 -10.20 26.66
N GLN A 151 -1.40 -10.90 27.70
CA GLN A 151 -2.66 -11.65 27.64
C GLN A 151 -3.90 -10.76 27.53
N LYS A 152 -3.83 -9.51 27.99
CA LYS A 152 -4.97 -8.56 27.91
C LYS A 152 -5.17 -8.00 26.51
N ASP A 153 -4.21 -8.18 25.62
CA ASP A 153 -4.21 -7.69 24.24
C ASP A 153 -4.42 -6.17 24.10
N ASP A 154 -3.96 -5.41 25.09
CA ASP A 154 -4.11 -3.96 25.20
C ASP A 154 -2.82 -3.27 24.79
N MET A 155 -2.87 -2.53 23.66
CA MET A 155 -1.71 -1.85 23.09
C MET A 155 -1.19 -0.73 23.99
N GLU A 156 -2.09 0.02 24.63
CA GLU A 156 -1.70 1.14 25.48
C GLU A 156 -0.94 0.64 26.73
N LEU A 157 -1.38 -0.48 27.31
CA LEU A 157 -0.67 -1.12 28.40
C LEU A 157 0.70 -1.63 27.97
N LEU A 158 0.82 -2.21 26.79
CA LEU A 158 2.10 -2.68 26.25
C LEU A 158 3.09 -1.54 26.00
N GLU A 159 2.62 -0.43 25.39
CA GLU A 159 3.45 0.76 25.16
C GLU A 159 3.93 1.41 26.46
N ASN A 160 3.02 1.53 27.44
CA ASN A 160 3.37 2.10 28.73
C ASN A 160 4.38 1.20 29.48
N PHE A 161 4.21 -0.10 29.41
CA PHE A 161 5.13 -1.06 30.00
C PHE A 161 6.53 -1.00 29.31
N ALA A 162 6.58 -0.91 27.99
CA ALA A 162 7.84 -0.75 27.25
C ALA A 162 8.60 0.51 27.71
N LYS A 163 7.91 1.66 27.79
CA LYS A 163 8.50 2.92 28.26
C LYS A 163 9.04 2.82 29.70
N GLN A 164 8.30 2.17 30.60
CA GLN A 164 8.75 1.95 31.98
C GLN A 164 9.99 1.07 32.03
N LEU A 165 10.01 0.02 31.22
CA LEU A 165 11.13 -0.92 31.15
C LEU A 165 12.40 -0.26 30.58
N ASP A 166 12.26 0.65 29.62
CA ASP A 166 13.37 1.44 29.08
C ASP A 166 14.02 2.31 30.18
N LEU A 167 13.21 3.00 30.97
CA LEU A 167 13.69 3.82 32.09
C LEU A 167 14.45 2.99 33.13
N ILE A 168 13.95 1.79 33.42
CA ILE A 168 14.62 0.85 34.34
C ILE A 168 15.97 0.39 33.74
N ALA A 169 15.98 0.02 32.46
CA ALA A 169 17.19 -0.44 31.77
C ALA A 169 18.28 0.67 31.68
N GLU A 170 17.87 1.91 31.45
CA GLU A 170 18.78 3.07 31.46
C GLU A 170 19.36 3.34 32.86
N GLY A 171 18.55 3.19 33.93
CA GLY A 171 19.00 3.32 35.31
C GLY A 171 20.07 2.31 35.67
N PHE A 172 19.94 1.03 35.26
CA PHE A 172 20.96 -0.02 35.49
C PHE A 172 22.25 0.24 34.68
N LYS A 173 22.14 0.76 33.44
CA LYS A 173 23.33 1.12 32.64
C LYS A 173 24.13 2.25 33.32
N ALA A 174 23.44 3.26 33.84
CA ALA A 174 24.11 4.38 34.54
C ALA A 174 24.86 3.95 35.83
N GLN A 175 24.34 2.95 36.54
CA GLN A 175 24.98 2.40 37.76
C GLN A 175 26.17 1.48 37.46
N SER A 176 26.22 0.88 36.27
CA SER A 176 27.32 -0.05 35.89
C SER A 176 28.56 0.66 35.31
N ILE A 177 28.52 1.97 35.11
CA ILE A 177 29.60 2.81 34.55
C ILE A 177 30.39 3.53 35.69
N ASN A 178 29.91 3.48 36.91
CA ASN A 178 30.61 3.99 38.10
C ASN A 178 31.27 2.85 38.91
#